data_91b2939fd0aced74c82576d1a4d70af4
#
_entry.id   91b2939fd0aced74c82576d1a4d70af4
#
_cell.length_a   1.000
_cell.length_b   1.000
_cell.length_c   1.000
_cell.angle_alpha   90.00
_cell.angle_beta   90.00
_cell.angle_gamma   90.00
#
_symmetry.space_group_name_H-M   'P 1'
#
loop_
_entity.id
_entity.type
_entity.pdbx_description
1 polymer ?
#
loop_
_entity_poly.entity_id
_entity_poly.type
_entity_poly.pdbx_seq_one_letter_code
_entity_poly.pdbx_strand_id
1 'polypeptide(L)'
;MSFKIQPLVPELWCSDFERSMKFYTDVIGFEVAQQRGADPHAYLSLDRAQIMIAHWTFDGSWEPWHPHQMEQPFGRGVNFQFMVENVQGVFDRVVSKGVVPFRELYETEIWRTDCMDTRRQFMILDPDGYLLRFAQSISTRPVTASDQTALNQQYGTGFP
;
A
#
# COMPACT_ATOMS: atom_id res chain seq x y z
N MET A 1 16.07 9.87 16.16
CA MET A 1 16.27 10.33 14.75
C MET A 1 15.20 11.36 14.45
N SER A 2 15.50 12.43 13.70
CA SER A 2 14.46 13.40 13.33
C SER A 2 13.53 12.78 12.30
N PHE A 3 12.21 12.95 12.46
CA PHE A 3 11.22 12.56 11.49
C PHE A 3 11.48 13.26 10.15
N LYS A 4 11.54 12.48 9.06
CA LYS A 4 11.73 12.99 7.71
C LYS A 4 10.54 12.59 6.84
N ILE A 5 9.85 13.59 6.30
CA ILE A 5 8.77 13.39 5.35
C ILE A 5 9.34 12.91 4.02
N GLN A 6 8.75 11.85 3.45
CA GLN A 6 9.10 11.35 2.12
C GLN A 6 8.60 12.30 1.03
N PRO A 7 9.23 12.32 -0.17
CA PRO A 7 8.82 13.21 -1.27
C PRO A 7 7.37 13.03 -1.73
N LEU A 8 6.81 11.84 -1.59
CA LEU A 8 5.42 11.54 -1.83
C LEU A 8 4.86 10.81 -0.61
N VAL A 9 3.81 11.37 -0.02
CA VAL A 9 3.07 10.75 1.09
C VAL A 9 1.59 10.84 0.76
N PRO A 10 0.95 9.74 0.35
CA PRO A 10 -0.49 9.71 0.17
C PRO A 10 -1.23 9.98 1.47
N GLU A 11 -2.28 10.79 1.41
CA GLU A 11 -3.21 11.00 2.52
C GLU A 11 -4.49 10.22 2.26
N LEU A 12 -4.84 9.34 3.18
CA LEU A 12 -6.00 8.47 3.11
C LEU A 12 -7.04 8.96 4.12
N TRP A 13 -8.17 9.41 3.62
CA TRP A 13 -9.31 9.75 4.47
C TRP A 13 -9.90 8.49 5.09
N CYS A 14 -10.23 8.54 6.37
CA CYS A 14 -10.87 7.43 7.07
C CYS A 14 -12.19 7.87 7.72
N SER A 15 -13.14 6.94 7.77
CA SER A 15 -14.45 7.18 8.39
C SER A 15 -14.41 7.02 9.91
N ASP A 16 -13.39 6.33 10.43
CA ASP A 16 -13.14 6.13 11.86
C ASP A 16 -11.62 6.09 12.07
N PHE A 17 -11.09 7.16 12.66
CA PHE A 17 -9.66 7.34 12.83
C PHE A 17 -9.03 6.29 13.77
N GLU A 18 -9.68 5.98 14.90
CA GLU A 18 -9.15 5.02 15.85
C GLU A 18 -9.14 3.59 15.27
N ARG A 19 -10.18 3.22 14.55
CA ARG A 19 -10.25 1.94 13.85
C ARG A 19 -9.13 1.83 12.80
N SER A 20 -8.93 2.87 12.02
CA SER A 20 -7.88 2.90 11.00
C SER A 20 -6.50 2.90 11.64
N MET A 21 -6.27 3.67 12.72
CA MET A 21 -5.02 3.61 13.47
C MET A 21 -4.69 2.20 13.94
N LYS A 22 -5.63 1.52 14.61
CA LYS A 22 -5.44 0.12 15.05
C LYS A 22 -5.16 -0.82 13.89
N PHE A 23 -5.86 -0.65 12.77
CA PHE A 23 -5.64 -1.48 11.58
C PHE A 23 -4.22 -1.31 11.05
N TYR A 24 -3.77 -0.09 10.84
CA TYR A 24 -2.44 0.15 10.29
C TYR A 24 -1.32 -0.23 11.28
N THR A 25 -1.47 0.07 12.58
CA THR A 25 -0.42 -0.20 13.57
C THR A 25 -0.44 -1.63 14.08
N ASP A 26 -1.57 -2.13 14.59
CA ASP A 26 -1.64 -3.41 15.29
C ASP A 26 -1.77 -4.59 14.33
N VAL A 27 -2.46 -4.39 13.19
CA VAL A 27 -2.71 -5.46 12.22
C VAL A 27 -1.58 -5.52 11.19
N ILE A 28 -1.26 -4.39 10.53
CA ILE A 28 -0.22 -4.38 9.49
C ILE A 28 1.18 -4.24 10.10
N GLY A 29 1.33 -3.35 11.08
CA GLY A 29 2.61 -3.09 11.76
C GLY A 29 3.29 -1.80 11.32
N PHE A 30 2.52 -0.82 10.85
CA PHE A 30 3.04 0.53 10.69
C PHE A 30 3.43 1.13 12.02
N GLU A 31 4.46 1.94 12.02
CA GLU A 31 4.87 2.78 13.15
C GLU A 31 4.26 4.18 13.01
N VAL A 32 3.83 4.77 14.13
CA VAL A 32 3.40 6.17 14.15
C VAL A 32 4.63 7.06 14.09
N ALA A 33 4.87 7.65 12.92
CA ALA A 33 6.00 8.54 12.71
C ALA A 33 5.75 9.95 13.28
N GLN A 34 4.51 10.44 13.17
CA GLN A 34 4.07 11.69 13.75
C GLN A 34 2.55 11.69 13.95
N GLN A 35 2.09 12.20 15.09
CA GLN A 35 0.69 12.52 15.37
C GLN A 35 0.63 13.87 16.08
N ARG A 36 -0.34 14.70 15.71
CA ARG A 36 -0.52 16.04 16.30
C ARG A 36 -1.57 16.00 17.41
N GLY A 37 -1.15 15.75 18.64
CA GLY A 37 -2.03 15.86 19.79
C GLY A 37 -3.36 15.08 19.63
N ALA A 38 -4.47 15.78 19.77
CA ALA A 38 -5.83 15.23 19.61
C ALA A 38 -6.36 15.28 18.17
N ASP A 39 -5.61 15.84 17.22
CA ASP A 39 -6.04 15.88 15.82
C ASP A 39 -6.15 14.45 15.27
N PRO A 40 -7.27 14.09 14.64
CA PRO A 40 -7.44 12.78 14.04
C PRO A 40 -6.68 12.68 12.72
N HIS A 41 -5.36 12.87 12.80
CA HIS A 41 -4.42 12.86 11.69
C HIS A 41 -3.08 12.28 12.15
N ALA A 42 -2.50 11.35 11.38
CA ALA A 42 -1.21 10.75 11.69
C ALA A 42 -0.40 10.44 10.43
N TYR A 43 0.93 10.59 10.53
CA TYR A 43 1.89 10.02 9.61
C TYR A 43 2.28 8.63 10.09
N LEU A 44 2.19 7.65 9.23
CA LEU A 44 2.53 6.26 9.49
C LEU A 44 3.67 5.83 8.57
N SER A 45 4.59 5.02 9.08
CA SER A 45 5.74 4.49 8.34
C SER A 45 5.79 2.97 8.42
N LEU A 46 6.09 2.32 7.29
CA LEU A 46 6.42 0.91 7.21
C LEU A 46 7.65 0.75 6.31
N ASP A 47 8.75 0.26 6.87
CA ASP A 47 10.05 0.29 6.22
C ASP A 47 10.39 1.73 5.74
N ARG A 48 10.46 1.94 4.42
CA ARG A 48 10.70 3.27 3.83
C ARG A 48 9.45 3.93 3.28
N ALA A 49 8.31 3.26 3.34
CA ALA A 49 7.04 3.81 2.88
C ALA A 49 6.41 4.70 3.95
N GLN A 50 5.73 5.74 3.52
CA GLN A 50 4.94 6.61 4.38
C GLN A 50 3.56 6.85 3.79
N ILE A 51 2.57 6.91 4.67
CA ILE A 51 1.22 7.38 4.38
C ILE A 51 0.77 8.34 5.47
N MET A 52 -0.23 9.14 5.19
CA MET A 52 -1.03 9.83 6.19
C MET A 52 -2.40 9.17 6.27
N ILE A 53 -2.98 9.14 7.45
CA ILE A 53 -4.40 8.88 7.64
C ILE A 53 -5.03 10.05 8.37
N ALA A 54 -6.21 10.46 7.92
CA ALA A 54 -6.94 11.57 8.50
C ALA A 54 -8.44 11.27 8.53
N HIS A 55 -9.10 11.63 9.63
CA HIS A 55 -10.55 11.57 9.70
C HIS A 55 -11.16 12.71 8.89
N TRP A 56 -12.14 12.39 8.07
CA TRP A 56 -12.87 13.40 7.30
C TRP A 56 -13.92 14.09 8.17
N THR A 57 -13.54 14.96 9.06
CA THR A 57 -14.50 15.76 9.82
C THR A 57 -14.85 17.04 9.09
N PHE A 58 -16.15 17.25 8.91
CA PHE A 58 -16.71 18.55 8.58
C PHE A 58 -17.05 19.26 9.89
N ASP A 59 -16.09 19.84 10.58
CA ASP A 59 -16.42 20.73 11.72
C ASP A 59 -16.61 22.17 11.28
N GLY A 60 -16.57 22.42 9.97
CA GLY A 60 -16.73 23.76 9.40
C GLY A 60 -15.49 24.64 9.49
N SER A 61 -14.40 24.19 10.11
CA SER A 61 -13.15 24.94 10.24
C SER A 61 -12.16 24.64 9.12
N TRP A 62 -12.38 23.55 8.39
CA TRP A 62 -11.55 23.12 7.27
C TRP A 62 -12.34 23.10 5.99
N GLU A 63 -11.87 23.78 4.97
CA GLU A 63 -12.39 23.57 3.61
C GLU A 63 -12.02 22.14 3.20
N PRO A 64 -13.00 21.28 2.83
CA PRO A 64 -12.72 19.91 2.45
C PRO A 64 -11.87 19.88 1.18
N TRP A 65 -10.76 19.19 1.22
CA TRP A 65 -9.84 19.03 0.08
C TRP A 65 -10.39 18.09 -0.99
N HIS A 66 -11.52 17.45 -0.72
CA HIS A 66 -12.19 16.57 -1.67
C HIS A 66 -13.38 17.30 -2.31
N PRO A 67 -13.47 17.31 -3.64
CA PRO A 67 -14.49 18.08 -4.38
C PRO A 67 -15.88 17.44 -4.35
N HIS A 68 -16.02 16.22 -3.84
CA HIS A 68 -17.26 15.44 -3.86
C HIS A 68 -17.53 14.76 -2.52
N GLN A 69 -18.79 14.36 -2.32
CA GLN A 69 -19.19 13.58 -1.16
C GLN A 69 -18.40 12.26 -1.09
N MET A 70 -17.85 11.96 0.08
CA MET A 70 -17.12 10.72 0.30
C MET A 70 -18.08 9.56 0.50
N GLU A 71 -17.96 8.53 -0.33
CA GLU A 71 -18.75 7.29 -0.26
C GLU A 71 -17.83 6.09 -0.26
N GLN A 72 -18.07 5.16 0.65
CA GLN A 72 -17.31 3.91 0.69
C GLN A 72 -17.62 3.01 -0.52
N PRO A 73 -16.65 2.23 -1.02
CA PRO A 73 -15.23 2.22 -0.64
C PRO A 73 -14.49 3.46 -1.14
N PHE A 74 -13.68 4.11 -0.29
CA PHE A 74 -13.00 5.37 -0.66
C PHE A 74 -11.91 5.16 -1.71
N GLY A 75 -11.23 4.02 -1.69
CA GLY A 75 -10.10 3.73 -2.55
C GLY A 75 -10.42 3.33 -4.00
N ARG A 76 -11.58 3.69 -4.56
CA ARG A 76 -12.02 3.28 -5.91
C ARG A 76 -10.98 3.63 -6.98
N GLY A 77 -10.43 2.59 -7.64
CA GLY A 77 -9.42 2.74 -8.70
C GLY A 77 -8.01 3.05 -8.22
N VAL A 78 -7.78 3.10 -6.89
CA VAL A 78 -6.46 3.31 -6.30
C VAL A 78 -5.93 2.01 -5.71
N ASN A 79 -4.65 1.73 -5.94
CA ASN A 79 -3.92 0.62 -5.35
C ASN A 79 -2.59 1.17 -4.81
N PHE A 80 -2.38 1.04 -3.50
CA PHE A 80 -1.14 1.41 -2.85
C PHE A 80 -0.23 0.20 -2.73
N GLN A 81 0.93 0.24 -3.41
CA GLN A 81 1.92 -0.82 -3.31
C GLN A 81 3.01 -0.41 -2.31
N PHE A 82 3.17 -1.23 -1.27
CA PHE A 82 4.23 -1.13 -0.29
C PHE A 82 5.29 -2.19 -0.59
N MET A 83 6.51 -1.74 -0.90
CA MET A 83 7.66 -2.63 -0.98
C MET A 83 8.20 -2.83 0.43
N VAL A 84 8.10 -4.05 0.94
CA VAL A 84 8.48 -4.42 2.32
C VAL A 84 9.65 -5.40 2.32
N GLU A 85 10.42 -5.41 3.41
CA GLU A 85 11.58 -6.29 3.55
C GLU A 85 11.18 -7.76 3.86
N ASN A 86 10.04 -7.97 4.52
CA ASN A 86 9.52 -9.28 4.90
C ASN A 86 8.01 -9.39 4.67
N VAL A 87 7.62 -9.66 3.43
CA VAL A 87 6.20 -9.79 3.06
C VAL A 87 5.50 -10.95 3.76
N GLN A 88 6.22 -12.07 4.01
CA GLN A 88 5.67 -13.21 4.73
C GLN A 88 5.30 -12.82 6.18
N GLY A 89 6.17 -12.11 6.87
CA GLY A 89 5.90 -11.66 8.23
C GLY A 89 4.73 -10.69 8.33
N VAL A 90 4.55 -9.80 7.34
CA VAL A 90 3.38 -8.91 7.26
C VAL A 90 2.11 -9.74 7.01
N PHE A 91 2.15 -10.70 6.08
CA PHE A 91 1.03 -11.59 5.77
C PHE A 91 0.59 -12.39 6.99
N ASP A 92 1.53 -13.07 7.66
CA ASP A 92 1.24 -13.89 8.85
C ASP A 92 0.62 -13.06 9.98
N ARG A 93 1.10 -11.83 10.18
CA ARG A 93 0.54 -10.89 11.14
C ARG A 93 -0.90 -10.53 10.80
N VAL A 94 -1.16 -10.13 9.55
CA VAL A 94 -2.49 -9.75 9.06
C VAL A 94 -3.49 -10.90 9.24
N VAL A 95 -3.13 -12.12 8.82
CA VAL A 95 -3.98 -13.30 8.94
C VAL A 95 -4.21 -13.68 10.40
N SER A 96 -3.18 -13.62 11.26
CA SER A 96 -3.31 -13.91 12.69
C SER A 96 -4.27 -12.96 13.43
N LYS A 97 -4.51 -11.77 12.88
CA LYS A 97 -5.47 -10.78 13.37
C LYS A 97 -6.86 -10.94 12.76
N GLY A 98 -7.10 -12.00 11.98
CA GLY A 98 -8.40 -12.34 11.41
C GLY A 98 -8.78 -11.54 10.16
N VAL A 99 -7.85 -10.82 9.54
CA VAL A 99 -8.11 -10.15 8.26
C VAL A 99 -8.04 -11.18 7.14
N VAL A 100 -9.10 -11.24 6.35
CA VAL A 100 -9.17 -12.08 5.15
C VAL A 100 -8.52 -11.33 3.98
N PRO A 101 -7.47 -11.88 3.37
CA PRO A 101 -6.84 -11.24 2.22
C PRO A 101 -7.81 -11.11 1.04
N PHE A 102 -7.77 -9.96 0.35
CA PHE A 102 -8.42 -9.78 -0.95
C PHE A 102 -7.76 -10.70 -2.00
N ARG A 103 -6.45 -10.87 -1.89
CA ARG A 103 -5.67 -11.86 -2.63
C ARG A 103 -4.60 -12.45 -1.72
N GLU A 104 -4.62 -13.78 -1.61
CA GLU A 104 -3.66 -14.57 -0.85
C GLU A 104 -2.21 -14.34 -1.32
N LEU A 105 -1.25 -14.75 -0.50
CA LEU A 105 0.17 -14.66 -0.82
C LEU A 105 0.51 -15.49 -2.08
N TYR A 106 1.12 -14.85 -3.07
CA TYR A 106 1.50 -15.48 -4.33
C TYR A 106 2.80 -14.91 -4.87
N GLU A 107 3.42 -15.66 -5.76
CA GLU A 107 4.60 -15.22 -6.51
C GLU A 107 4.25 -14.90 -7.95
N THR A 108 4.94 -13.93 -8.52
CA THR A 108 4.82 -13.56 -9.92
C THR A 108 6.14 -12.99 -10.42
N GLU A 109 6.47 -13.25 -11.68
CA GLU A 109 7.56 -12.57 -12.34
C GLU A 109 7.06 -11.29 -12.99
N ILE A 110 7.79 -10.21 -12.78
CA ILE A 110 7.52 -8.89 -13.35
C ILE A 110 8.71 -8.49 -14.21
N TRP A 111 8.45 -8.21 -15.46
CA TRP A 111 9.48 -7.67 -16.33
C TRP A 111 9.84 -6.24 -15.88
N ARG A 112 11.13 -6.00 -15.81
CA ARG A 112 11.74 -4.67 -15.68
C ARG A 112 12.65 -4.48 -16.88
N THR A 113 13.05 -3.25 -17.15
CA THR A 113 13.82 -2.90 -18.36
C THR A 113 14.97 -3.86 -18.67
N ASP A 114 15.67 -4.34 -17.66
CA ASP A 114 16.90 -5.14 -17.76
C ASP A 114 16.82 -6.53 -17.12
N CYS A 115 15.75 -6.84 -16.37
CA CYS A 115 15.64 -8.10 -15.65
C CYS A 115 14.19 -8.55 -15.47
N MET A 116 14.04 -9.84 -15.15
CA MET A 116 12.83 -10.41 -14.56
C MET A 116 12.96 -10.35 -13.04
N ASP A 117 11.98 -9.73 -12.38
CA ASP A 117 11.90 -9.55 -10.93
C ASP A 117 10.81 -10.48 -10.38
N THR A 118 11.23 -11.53 -9.65
CA THR A 118 10.28 -12.41 -8.96
C THR A 118 9.83 -11.73 -7.68
N ARG A 119 8.53 -11.46 -7.60
CA ARG A 119 7.90 -10.84 -6.43
C ARG A 119 6.99 -11.81 -5.73
N ARG A 120 7.10 -11.84 -4.40
CA ARG A 120 6.11 -12.42 -3.51
C ARG A 120 5.24 -11.29 -2.98
N GLN A 121 3.91 -11.42 -3.08
CA GLN A 121 2.99 -10.35 -2.73
C GLN A 121 1.61 -10.86 -2.33
N PHE A 122 0.85 -10.02 -1.60
CA PHE A 122 -0.55 -10.24 -1.26
C PHE A 122 -1.30 -8.90 -1.25
N MET A 123 -2.63 -8.97 -1.18
CA MET A 123 -3.46 -7.76 -1.15
C MET A 123 -4.53 -7.87 -0.07
N ILE A 124 -4.81 -6.75 0.58
CA ILE A 124 -5.91 -6.59 1.54
C ILE A 124 -6.67 -5.31 1.24
N LEU A 125 -7.90 -5.23 1.74
CA LEU A 125 -8.62 -3.98 1.84
C LEU A 125 -8.46 -3.42 3.25
N ASP A 126 -8.26 -2.12 3.36
CA ASP A 126 -8.33 -1.46 4.65
C ASP A 126 -9.80 -1.27 5.09
N PRO A 127 -10.08 -0.77 6.31
CA PRO A 127 -11.44 -0.60 6.80
C PRO A 127 -12.34 0.32 5.96
N ASP A 128 -11.77 1.22 5.17
CA ASP A 128 -12.49 2.17 4.31
C ASP A 128 -12.47 1.82 2.83
N GLY A 129 -11.88 0.66 2.47
CA GLY A 129 -11.89 0.10 1.13
C GLY A 129 -10.75 0.53 0.24
N TYR A 130 -9.64 1.01 0.80
CA TYR A 130 -8.40 1.19 0.05
C TYR A 130 -7.72 -0.14 -0.20
N LEU A 131 -7.34 -0.40 -1.45
CA LEU A 131 -6.60 -1.61 -1.81
C LEU A 131 -5.12 -1.44 -1.51
N LEU A 132 -4.62 -2.22 -0.56
CA LEU A 132 -3.23 -2.24 -0.12
C LEU A 132 -2.56 -3.51 -0.65
N ARG A 133 -1.45 -3.34 -1.37
CA ARG A 133 -0.64 -4.44 -1.88
C ARG A 133 0.74 -4.39 -1.21
N PHE A 134 1.10 -5.48 -0.55
CA PHE A 134 2.42 -5.66 0.05
C PHE A 134 3.23 -6.59 -0.84
N ALA A 135 4.44 -6.18 -1.20
CA ALA A 135 5.29 -6.91 -2.12
C ALA A 135 6.75 -6.90 -1.66
N GLN A 136 7.45 -7.99 -1.93
CA GLN A 136 8.87 -8.15 -1.74
C GLN A 136 9.49 -8.71 -3.01
N SER A 137 10.57 -8.09 -3.49
CA SER A 137 11.43 -8.68 -4.52
C SER A 137 12.28 -9.77 -3.89
N ILE A 138 12.07 -11.02 -4.30
CA ILE A 138 12.78 -12.19 -3.73
C ILE A 138 13.97 -12.63 -4.56
N SER A 139 13.93 -12.40 -5.86
CA SER A 139 15.06 -12.68 -6.77
C SER A 139 14.92 -11.88 -8.07
N THR A 140 16.04 -11.68 -8.74
CA THR A 140 16.09 -11.12 -10.09
C THR A 140 16.94 -12.02 -10.99
N ARG A 141 16.59 -12.11 -12.26
CA ARG A 141 17.36 -12.80 -13.30
C ARG A 141 17.40 -12.00 -14.58
N PRO A 142 18.41 -12.17 -15.44
CA PRO A 142 18.43 -11.55 -16.76
C PRO A 142 17.22 -11.95 -17.59
N VAL A 143 16.77 -11.06 -18.48
CA VAL A 143 15.75 -11.36 -19.49
C VAL A 143 16.33 -12.32 -20.53
N THR A 144 15.64 -13.41 -20.80
CA THR A 144 16.02 -14.39 -21.83
C THR A 144 15.32 -14.09 -23.16
N ALA A 145 15.79 -14.70 -24.25
CA ALA A 145 15.13 -14.60 -25.56
C ALA A 145 13.68 -15.14 -25.52
N SER A 146 13.43 -16.15 -24.70
CA SER A 146 12.08 -16.69 -24.49
C SER A 146 11.16 -15.70 -23.79
N ASP A 147 11.66 -15.00 -22.75
CA ASP A 147 10.90 -13.94 -22.08
C ASP A 147 10.57 -12.81 -23.05
N GLN A 148 11.54 -12.37 -23.86
CA GLN A 148 11.31 -11.31 -24.84
C GLN A 148 10.25 -11.71 -25.88
N THR A 149 10.23 -12.98 -26.30
CA THR A 149 9.19 -13.49 -27.19
C THR A 149 7.81 -13.45 -26.55
N ALA A 150 7.70 -13.89 -25.29
CA ALA A 150 6.45 -13.87 -24.54
C ALA A 150 5.95 -12.42 -24.31
N LEU A 151 6.85 -11.50 -23.94
CA LEU A 151 6.53 -10.09 -23.78
C LEU A 151 6.02 -9.45 -25.09
N ASN A 152 6.68 -9.74 -26.19
CA ASN A 152 6.25 -9.24 -27.51
C ASN A 152 4.87 -9.78 -27.93
N GLN A 153 4.54 -11.01 -27.56
CA GLN A 153 3.21 -11.59 -27.79
C GLN A 153 2.14 -10.92 -26.91
N GLN A 154 2.47 -10.60 -25.67
CA GLN A 154 1.53 -10.02 -24.71
C GLN A 154 1.32 -8.52 -24.93
N TYR A 155 2.36 -7.76 -25.25
CA TYR A 155 2.34 -6.30 -25.30
C TYR A 155 2.60 -5.69 -26.70
N GLY A 156 2.89 -6.51 -27.70
CA GLY A 156 3.25 -6.08 -29.05
C GLY A 156 4.75 -5.91 -29.25
N THR A 157 5.19 -5.94 -30.53
CA THR A 157 6.58 -5.72 -30.91
C THR A 157 6.95 -4.25 -30.75
N GLY A 158 8.04 -3.98 -30.04
CA GLY A 158 8.52 -2.60 -29.80
C GLY A 158 8.40 -2.13 -28.35
N PHE A 159 8.07 -3.02 -27.45
CA PHE A 159 8.23 -2.78 -26.03
C PHE A 159 9.74 -2.72 -25.73
N PRO A 160 10.26 -1.62 -25.11
CA PRO A 160 11.69 -1.40 -24.92
C PRO A 160 12.34 -2.44 -24.02
#